data_2d69128cf594a54f34d15c99478c6d5b
#
_entry.id   2d69128cf594a54f34d15c99478c6d5b
#
_cell.length_a   1.000
_cell.length_b   1.000
_cell.length_c   1.000
_cell.angle_alpha   90.00
_cell.angle_beta   90.00
_cell.angle_gamma   90.00
#
_symmetry.space_group_name_H-M   'P 1'
#
loop_
_entity.id
_entity.type
_entity.pdbx_description
1 polymer ?
#
loop_
_entity_poly.entity_id
_entity_poly.type
_entity_poly.pdbx_seq_one_letter_code
_entity_poly.pdbx_strand_id
1 'polypeptide(L)'
;MKARVILPEKEYAGYIFDLDGTLVDSMGTHYLAWRWALQKHGSPYEVFQWEEFVAHGGMAAPDIVADLNAKYALNMNPEVVAEEKRNRYAWLLQNETLPVIQETINLVRSLQARGIPYAIGTGSMPAGAMETLQAAGVADLFSIMVTPADVPPGCGKPRPDIFLLCAERMGVNPAECVVFEDAEPGIQAAIAGGMDYVRVAEAPPVRD
;
A
#
# COMPACT_ATOMS: atom_id res chain seq x y z
N MET A 1 -20.12 3.40 -11.73
CA MET A 1 -18.73 3.74 -11.41
C MET A 1 -17.84 3.15 -12.49
N LYS A 2 -16.75 3.82 -12.87
CA LYS A 2 -15.72 3.18 -13.74
C LYS A 2 -15.01 2.11 -12.92
N ALA A 3 -14.68 0.96 -13.55
CA ALA A 3 -13.86 -0.06 -12.93
C ALA A 3 -12.50 0.53 -12.54
N ARG A 4 -12.03 0.23 -11.32
CA ARG A 4 -10.71 0.69 -10.84
C ARG A 4 -9.56 -0.13 -11.43
N VAL A 5 -9.86 -1.32 -11.95
CA VAL A 5 -8.86 -2.26 -12.48
C VAL A 5 -9.32 -2.79 -13.82
N ILE A 6 -8.43 -2.80 -14.79
CA ILE A 6 -8.58 -3.53 -16.04
C ILE A 6 -7.71 -4.79 -15.90
N LEU A 7 -8.36 -5.96 -15.84
CA LEU A 7 -7.64 -7.22 -15.72
C LEU A 7 -6.90 -7.55 -17.01
N PRO A 8 -5.68 -8.09 -16.92
CA PRO A 8 -4.93 -8.50 -18.10
C PRO A 8 -5.57 -9.73 -18.75
N GLU A 9 -5.53 -9.80 -20.08
CA GLU A 9 -5.95 -11.00 -20.84
C GLU A 9 -4.96 -12.15 -20.67
N LYS A 10 -3.67 -11.84 -20.46
CA LYS A 10 -2.59 -12.81 -20.24
C LYS A 10 -2.72 -13.44 -18.84
N GLU A 11 -2.59 -14.74 -18.77
CA GLU A 11 -2.46 -15.45 -17.50
C GLU A 11 -1.00 -15.46 -17.03
N TYR A 12 -0.82 -15.39 -15.71
CA TYR A 12 0.48 -15.39 -15.03
C TYR A 12 0.58 -16.59 -14.10
N ALA A 13 1.81 -17.01 -13.80
CA ALA A 13 2.06 -18.08 -12.85
C ALA A 13 1.95 -17.61 -11.39
N GLY A 14 2.14 -16.31 -11.13
CA GLY A 14 2.01 -15.69 -9.81
C GLY A 14 1.42 -14.29 -9.86
N TYR A 15 0.64 -13.95 -8.83
CA TYR A 15 -0.03 -12.66 -8.71
C TYR A 15 0.37 -11.99 -7.39
N ILE A 16 0.83 -10.76 -7.47
CA ILE A 16 1.24 -9.97 -6.31
C ILE A 16 0.35 -8.73 -6.24
N PHE A 17 -0.18 -8.47 -5.08
CA PHE A 17 -1.06 -7.32 -4.84
C PHE A 17 -0.41 -6.40 -3.81
N ASP A 18 -0.39 -5.10 -4.10
CA ASP A 18 -0.29 -4.14 -3.02
C ASP A 18 -1.56 -4.19 -2.17
N LEU A 19 -1.52 -3.60 -0.97
CA LEU A 19 -2.63 -3.62 -0.03
C LEU A 19 -3.47 -2.35 -0.11
N ASP A 20 -2.86 -1.22 0.24
CA ASP A 20 -3.54 0.05 0.48
C ASP A 20 -3.81 0.79 -0.83
N GLY A 21 -5.07 0.93 -1.24
CA GLY A 21 -5.44 1.48 -2.54
C GLY A 21 -5.56 0.44 -3.66
N THR A 22 -5.14 -0.80 -3.40
CA THR A 22 -5.16 -1.90 -4.39
C THR A 22 -6.11 -3.05 -4.01
N LEU A 23 -6.03 -3.59 -2.81
CA LEU A 23 -6.96 -4.60 -2.28
C LEU A 23 -8.05 -3.94 -1.43
N VAL A 24 -7.66 -2.97 -0.63
CA VAL A 24 -8.51 -2.26 0.31
C VAL A 24 -8.52 -0.77 -0.01
N ASP A 25 -9.70 -0.17 0.01
CA ASP A 25 -9.87 1.28 -0.20
C ASP A 25 -9.60 2.05 1.11
N SER A 26 -8.35 2.00 1.56
CA SER A 26 -7.85 2.54 2.82
C SER A 26 -7.21 3.93 2.70
N MET A 27 -7.00 4.42 1.47
CA MET A 27 -6.23 5.64 1.23
C MET A 27 -6.85 6.87 1.90
N GLY A 28 -8.18 6.96 1.93
CA GLY A 28 -8.89 8.03 2.65
C GLY A 28 -8.59 8.03 4.15
N THR A 29 -8.62 6.87 4.78
CA THR A 29 -8.33 6.71 6.22
C THR A 29 -6.85 6.99 6.52
N HIS A 30 -5.93 6.57 5.63
CA HIS A 30 -4.51 6.95 5.73
C HIS A 30 -4.31 8.46 5.64
N TYR A 31 -4.97 9.13 4.70
CA TYR A 31 -4.91 10.59 4.55
C TYR A 31 -5.37 11.33 5.81
N LEU A 32 -6.51 10.93 6.38
CA LEU A 32 -7.02 11.52 7.62
C LEU A 32 -6.06 11.32 8.79
N ALA A 33 -5.45 10.13 8.90
CA ALA A 33 -4.46 9.85 9.94
C ALA A 33 -3.20 10.70 9.78
N TRP A 34 -2.70 10.88 8.55
CA TRP A 34 -1.58 11.75 8.25
C TRP A 34 -1.87 13.21 8.59
N ARG A 35 -2.98 13.74 8.12
CA ARG A 35 -3.37 15.14 8.42
C ARG A 35 -3.42 15.41 9.91
N TRP A 36 -4.06 14.50 10.67
CA TRP A 36 -4.13 14.61 12.11
C TRP A 36 -2.74 14.62 12.77
N ALA A 37 -1.85 13.69 12.40
CA ALA A 37 -0.53 13.59 12.99
C ALA A 37 0.34 14.82 12.65
N LEU A 38 0.35 15.26 11.40
CA LEU A 38 1.12 16.42 10.96
C LEU A 38 0.67 17.70 11.64
N GLN A 39 -0.63 17.95 11.72
CA GLN A 39 -1.18 19.14 12.39
C GLN A 39 -0.85 19.15 13.89
N LYS A 40 -0.92 18.01 14.56
CA LYS A 40 -0.54 17.87 15.97
C LYS A 40 0.92 18.26 16.22
N HIS A 41 1.78 18.09 15.23
CA HIS A 41 3.21 18.41 15.28
C HIS A 41 3.57 19.73 14.58
N GLY A 42 2.58 20.60 14.34
CA GLY A 42 2.80 21.98 13.90
C GLY A 42 2.87 22.20 12.40
N SER A 43 2.54 21.20 11.59
CA SER A 43 2.40 21.41 10.14
C SER A 43 1.16 22.26 9.85
N PRO A 44 1.26 23.31 9.02
CA PRO A 44 0.08 24.05 8.56
C PRO A 44 -0.86 23.14 7.76
N TYR A 45 -2.17 23.43 7.85
CA TYR A 45 -3.20 22.64 7.17
C TYR A 45 -2.99 22.54 5.66
N GLU A 46 -2.52 23.63 5.04
CA GLU A 46 -2.35 23.79 3.60
C GLU A 46 -1.18 22.99 3.02
N VAL A 47 -0.26 22.54 3.89
CA VAL A 47 0.98 21.86 3.47
C VAL A 47 0.69 20.44 2.97
N PHE A 48 -0.25 19.75 3.60
CA PHE A 48 -0.52 18.34 3.30
C PHE A 48 -1.96 18.15 2.82
N GLN A 49 -2.18 18.44 1.53
CA GLN A 49 -3.42 18.19 0.82
C GLN A 49 -3.38 16.82 0.13
N TRP A 50 -4.47 16.41 -0.51
CA TRP A 50 -4.58 15.10 -1.16
C TRP A 50 -3.48 14.85 -2.20
N GLU A 51 -3.16 15.84 -3.00
CA GLU A 51 -2.11 15.74 -4.03
C GLU A 51 -0.74 15.49 -3.42
N GLU A 52 -0.42 16.16 -2.31
CA GLU A 52 0.82 15.95 -1.55
C GLU A 52 0.86 14.54 -0.93
N PHE A 53 -0.27 14.07 -0.39
CA PHE A 53 -0.38 12.72 0.15
C PHE A 53 -0.13 11.65 -0.92
N VAL A 54 -0.77 11.78 -2.09
CA VAL A 54 -0.61 10.82 -3.21
C VAL A 54 0.82 10.83 -3.74
N ALA A 55 1.46 12.01 -3.83
CA ALA A 55 2.84 12.14 -4.29
C ALA A 55 3.85 11.38 -3.41
N HIS A 56 3.53 11.14 -2.14
CA HIS A 56 4.35 10.38 -1.21
C HIS A 56 3.96 8.89 -1.11
N GLY A 57 3.06 8.42 -1.96
CA GLY A 57 2.62 7.02 -1.97
C GLY A 57 3.80 6.03 -2.04
N GLY A 58 3.79 5.03 -1.17
CA GLY A 58 4.84 4.01 -1.13
C GLY A 58 6.13 4.38 -0.39
N MET A 59 6.31 5.64 0.01
CA MET A 59 7.45 6.05 0.84
C MET A 59 7.31 5.57 2.28
N ALA A 60 8.43 5.33 2.96
CA ALA A 60 8.41 5.04 4.40
C ALA A 60 7.94 6.27 5.19
N ALA A 61 7.12 6.05 6.23
CA ALA A 61 6.50 7.14 6.96
C ALA A 61 7.48 8.18 7.55
N PRO A 62 8.64 7.81 8.12
CA PRO A 62 9.64 8.81 8.55
C PRO A 62 10.21 9.62 7.39
N ASP A 63 10.40 9.00 6.22
CA ASP A 63 10.96 9.68 5.04
C ASP A 63 9.99 10.74 4.50
N ILE A 64 8.68 10.48 4.56
CA ILE A 64 7.64 11.46 4.21
C ILE A 64 7.78 12.71 5.10
N VAL A 65 7.93 12.52 6.41
CA VAL A 65 8.09 13.66 7.33
C VAL A 65 9.39 14.41 7.09
N ALA A 66 10.48 13.71 6.78
CA ALA A 66 11.76 14.32 6.46
C ALA A 66 11.68 15.16 5.16
N ASP A 67 11.00 14.64 4.14
CA ASP A 67 10.77 15.36 2.88
C ASP A 67 9.91 16.61 3.09
N LEU A 68 8.81 16.50 3.84
CA LEU A 68 7.97 17.65 4.19
C LEU A 68 8.73 18.71 4.99
N ASN A 69 9.60 18.30 5.92
CA ASN A 69 10.45 19.22 6.65
C ASN A 69 11.39 20.00 5.70
N ALA A 70 12.02 19.28 4.76
CA ALA A 70 12.92 19.91 3.79
C ALA A 70 12.17 20.85 2.84
N LYS A 71 11.03 20.41 2.32
CA LYS A 71 10.22 21.12 1.32
C LYS A 71 9.56 22.39 1.87
N TYR A 72 9.08 22.33 3.11
CA TYR A 72 8.27 23.39 3.72
C TYR A 72 8.94 24.10 4.91
N ALA A 73 10.25 23.86 5.12
CA ALA A 73 11.03 24.41 6.22
C ALA A 73 10.40 24.13 7.61
N LEU A 74 9.87 22.92 7.81
CA LEU A 74 9.32 22.46 9.07
C LEU A 74 10.41 21.78 9.91
N ASN A 75 10.15 21.55 11.19
CA ASN A 75 11.10 20.91 12.11
C ASN A 75 10.39 19.85 12.97
N MET A 76 9.67 18.95 12.32
CA MET A 76 8.98 17.84 12.98
C MET A 76 9.96 16.68 13.21
N ASN A 77 9.79 15.92 14.30
CA ASN A 77 10.54 14.68 14.50
C ASN A 77 9.92 13.56 13.65
N PRO A 78 10.65 13.00 12.64
CA PRO A 78 10.09 12.05 11.70
C PRO A 78 9.53 10.78 12.37
N GLU A 79 10.26 10.21 13.33
CA GLU A 79 9.85 8.97 13.99
C GLU A 79 8.60 9.18 14.86
N VAL A 80 8.55 10.30 15.59
CA VAL A 80 7.42 10.62 16.46
C VAL A 80 6.15 10.84 15.65
N VAL A 81 6.24 11.62 14.56
CA VAL A 81 5.07 11.87 13.69
C VAL A 81 4.59 10.59 13.00
N ALA A 82 5.53 9.78 12.54
CA ALA A 82 5.20 8.48 11.92
C ALA A 82 4.52 7.53 12.91
N GLU A 83 4.95 7.51 14.17
CA GLU A 83 4.31 6.72 15.24
C GLU A 83 2.90 7.25 15.54
N GLU A 84 2.74 8.55 15.69
CA GLU A 84 1.44 9.19 15.93
C GLU A 84 0.46 8.92 14.78
N LYS A 85 0.93 8.96 13.54
CA LYS A 85 0.13 8.58 12.36
C LYS A 85 -0.34 7.13 12.44
N ARG A 86 0.56 6.19 12.79
CA ARG A 86 0.20 4.78 12.96
C ARG A 86 -0.87 4.59 14.04
N ASN A 87 -0.67 5.21 15.20
CA ASN A 87 -1.62 5.14 16.31
C ASN A 87 -2.99 5.73 15.92
N ARG A 88 -3.01 6.84 15.18
CA ARG A 88 -4.25 7.45 14.70
C ARG A 88 -4.96 6.58 13.67
N TYR A 89 -4.22 5.95 12.77
CA TYR A 89 -4.76 5.01 11.79
C TYR A 89 -5.42 3.81 12.48
N ALA A 90 -4.71 3.15 13.39
CA ALA A 90 -5.25 2.04 14.19
C ALA A 90 -6.52 2.45 14.97
N TRP A 91 -6.54 3.67 15.54
CA TRP A 91 -7.72 4.19 16.21
C TRP A 91 -8.93 4.38 15.27
N LEU A 92 -8.69 4.89 14.07
CA LEU A 92 -9.76 5.04 13.06
C LEU A 92 -10.34 3.67 12.70
N LEU A 93 -9.50 2.65 12.50
CA LEU A 93 -9.93 1.30 12.12
C LEU A 93 -10.78 0.60 13.19
N GLN A 94 -10.69 0.97 14.46
CA GLN A 94 -11.54 0.39 15.51
C GLN A 94 -13.03 0.67 15.31
N ASN A 95 -13.39 1.71 14.56
CA ASN A 95 -14.75 2.20 14.40
C ASN A 95 -15.22 2.22 12.94
N GLU A 96 -14.39 1.76 12.02
CA GLU A 96 -14.67 1.79 10.58
C GLU A 96 -14.49 0.40 9.95
N THR A 97 -15.41 0.07 9.06
CA THR A 97 -15.23 -1.06 8.13
C THR A 97 -14.67 -0.49 6.84
N LEU A 98 -13.51 -0.96 6.41
CA LEU A 98 -12.90 -0.50 5.17
C LEU A 98 -13.53 -1.19 3.96
N PRO A 99 -13.90 -0.43 2.92
CA PRO A 99 -14.33 -1.02 1.65
C PRO A 99 -13.18 -1.78 0.98
N VAL A 100 -13.51 -2.87 0.30
CA VAL A 100 -12.56 -3.56 -0.58
C VAL A 100 -12.68 -3.06 -2.01
N ILE A 101 -11.59 -3.17 -2.76
CA ILE A 101 -11.62 -2.97 -4.22
C ILE A 101 -12.11 -4.28 -4.83
N GLN A 102 -13.37 -4.28 -5.24
CA GLN A 102 -14.10 -5.51 -5.53
C GLN A 102 -13.48 -6.31 -6.68
N GLU A 103 -12.92 -5.63 -7.67
CA GLU A 103 -12.28 -6.26 -8.83
C GLU A 103 -11.08 -7.10 -8.42
N THR A 104 -10.19 -6.57 -7.57
CA THR A 104 -9.00 -7.29 -7.09
C THR A 104 -9.37 -8.42 -6.15
N ILE A 105 -10.34 -8.22 -5.26
CA ILE A 105 -10.80 -9.28 -4.36
C ILE A 105 -11.51 -10.42 -5.12
N ASN A 106 -12.28 -10.12 -6.16
CA ASN A 106 -12.87 -11.14 -7.01
C ASN A 106 -11.79 -11.94 -7.76
N LEU A 107 -10.74 -11.27 -8.24
CA LEU A 107 -9.59 -11.94 -8.83
C LEU A 107 -8.91 -12.87 -7.82
N VAL A 108 -8.60 -12.39 -6.60
CA VAL A 108 -7.99 -13.19 -5.53
C VAL A 108 -8.80 -14.45 -5.25
N ARG A 109 -10.12 -14.34 -5.11
CA ARG A 109 -11.01 -15.52 -4.92
C ARG A 109 -10.97 -16.50 -6.08
N SER A 110 -10.89 -15.99 -7.32
CA SER A 110 -10.73 -16.83 -8.52
C SER A 110 -9.38 -17.56 -8.52
N LEU A 111 -8.28 -16.86 -8.17
CA LEU A 111 -6.95 -17.46 -8.05
C LEU A 111 -6.91 -18.55 -6.98
N GLN A 112 -7.52 -18.28 -5.81
CA GLN A 112 -7.65 -19.25 -4.73
C GLN A 112 -8.38 -20.52 -5.20
N ALA A 113 -9.53 -20.36 -5.87
CA ALA A 113 -10.32 -21.49 -6.37
C ALA A 113 -9.57 -22.32 -7.43
N ARG A 114 -8.64 -21.71 -8.16
CA ARG A 114 -7.83 -22.35 -9.23
C ARG A 114 -6.47 -22.85 -8.70
N GLY A 115 -6.13 -22.60 -7.43
CA GLY A 115 -4.85 -22.98 -6.86
C GLY A 115 -3.64 -22.23 -7.46
N ILE A 116 -3.87 -21.03 -8.01
CA ILE A 116 -2.81 -20.18 -8.57
C ILE A 116 -2.18 -19.37 -7.44
N PRO A 117 -0.83 -19.34 -7.30
CA PRO A 117 -0.15 -18.62 -6.25
C PRO A 117 -0.40 -17.11 -6.29
N TYR A 118 -0.64 -16.51 -5.12
CA TYR A 118 -0.73 -15.07 -4.96
C TYR A 118 -0.23 -14.62 -3.58
N ALA A 119 0.21 -13.37 -3.49
CA ALA A 119 0.79 -12.78 -2.29
C ALA A 119 0.41 -11.30 -2.16
N ILE A 120 0.51 -10.77 -0.93
CA ILE A 120 0.54 -9.33 -0.66
C ILE A 120 2.00 -8.88 -0.58
N GLY A 121 2.33 -7.77 -1.28
CA GLY A 121 3.59 -7.06 -1.15
C GLY A 121 3.32 -5.59 -0.84
N THR A 122 3.37 -5.20 0.43
CA THR A 122 2.94 -3.88 0.90
C THR A 122 4.08 -3.04 1.48
N GLY A 123 3.94 -1.71 1.42
CA GLY A 123 4.76 -0.75 2.16
C GLY A 123 4.33 -0.55 3.61
N SER A 124 3.20 -1.11 4.02
CA SER A 124 2.70 -1.03 5.39
C SER A 124 3.44 -2.01 6.32
N MET A 125 3.69 -1.59 7.56
CA MET A 125 4.29 -2.46 8.58
C MET A 125 3.33 -3.61 8.96
N PRO A 126 3.82 -4.76 9.43
CA PRO A 126 3.02 -5.97 9.64
C PRO A 126 1.74 -5.77 10.44
N ALA A 127 1.81 -5.02 11.55
CA ALA A 127 0.65 -4.76 12.40
C ALA A 127 -0.43 -3.96 11.65
N GLY A 128 -0.03 -2.84 11.00
CA GLY A 128 -0.97 -2.01 10.25
C GLY A 128 -1.57 -2.72 9.04
N ALA A 129 -0.77 -3.53 8.32
CA ALA A 129 -1.28 -4.34 7.21
C ALA A 129 -2.34 -5.35 7.68
N MET A 130 -2.10 -6.00 8.81
CA MET A 130 -3.07 -6.94 9.39
C MET A 130 -4.33 -6.23 9.87
N GLU A 131 -4.21 -5.08 10.53
CA GLU A 131 -5.35 -4.25 10.95
C GLU A 131 -6.20 -3.82 9.75
N THR A 132 -5.58 -3.39 8.64
CA THR A 132 -6.27 -3.06 7.39
C THR A 132 -7.06 -4.24 6.84
N LEU A 133 -6.43 -5.44 6.75
CA LEU A 133 -7.09 -6.65 6.26
C LEU A 133 -8.25 -7.08 7.15
N GLN A 134 -8.11 -6.97 8.47
CA GLN A 134 -9.16 -7.30 9.44
C GLN A 134 -10.33 -6.33 9.34
N ALA A 135 -10.07 -5.02 9.26
CA ALA A 135 -11.10 -3.99 9.10
C ALA A 135 -11.88 -4.14 7.78
N ALA A 136 -11.22 -4.67 6.75
CA ALA A 136 -11.85 -5.00 5.46
C ALA A 136 -12.53 -6.39 5.43
N GLY A 137 -12.36 -7.22 6.47
CA GLY A 137 -12.92 -8.57 6.54
C GLY A 137 -12.38 -9.56 5.51
N VAL A 138 -11.11 -9.41 5.10
CA VAL A 138 -10.47 -10.22 4.05
C VAL A 138 -9.14 -10.86 4.48
N ALA A 139 -8.81 -10.81 5.76
CA ALA A 139 -7.54 -11.36 6.28
C ALA A 139 -7.37 -12.86 5.96
N ASP A 140 -8.45 -13.62 5.98
CA ASP A 140 -8.44 -15.08 5.75
C ASP A 140 -8.09 -15.48 4.31
N LEU A 141 -8.13 -14.52 3.36
CA LEU A 141 -7.83 -14.80 1.97
C LEU A 141 -6.32 -14.94 1.70
N PHE A 142 -5.46 -14.43 2.59
CA PHE A 142 -4.05 -14.30 2.30
C PHE A 142 -3.17 -15.10 3.28
N SER A 143 -2.34 -15.99 2.72
CA SER A 143 -1.35 -16.78 3.47
C SER A 143 0.08 -16.27 3.31
N ILE A 144 0.34 -15.48 2.26
CA ILE A 144 1.66 -14.88 2.00
C ILE A 144 1.52 -13.37 2.00
N MET A 145 2.24 -12.73 2.91
CA MET A 145 2.38 -11.28 2.99
C MET A 145 3.85 -10.92 3.21
N VAL A 146 4.34 -9.96 2.43
CA VAL A 146 5.68 -9.37 2.56
C VAL A 146 5.54 -7.90 2.86
N THR A 147 6.25 -7.45 3.88
CA THR A 147 6.23 -6.11 4.43
C THR A 147 7.64 -5.53 4.51
N PRO A 148 7.84 -4.25 4.85
CA PRO A 148 9.17 -3.70 5.10
C PRO A 148 9.97 -4.41 6.21
N ALA A 149 9.30 -5.12 7.13
CA ALA A 149 9.98 -5.89 8.18
C ALA A 149 10.64 -7.18 7.67
N ASP A 150 10.28 -7.64 6.47
CA ASP A 150 10.80 -8.86 5.85
C ASP A 150 12.05 -8.61 4.99
N VAL A 151 12.35 -7.35 4.68
CA VAL A 151 13.48 -6.95 3.82
C VAL A 151 14.45 -6.05 4.60
N PRO A 152 15.72 -5.92 4.16
CA PRO A 152 16.66 -5.02 4.83
C PRO A 152 16.17 -3.56 4.84
N PRO A 153 16.54 -2.75 5.85
CA PRO A 153 16.21 -1.33 5.89
C PRO A 153 16.62 -0.61 4.59
N GLY A 154 15.73 0.24 4.06
CA GLY A 154 15.93 0.95 2.79
C GLY A 154 15.67 0.10 1.54
N CYS A 155 15.22 -1.14 1.67
CA CYS A 155 14.87 -2.02 0.56
C CYS A 155 13.34 -2.08 0.27
N GLY A 156 12.59 -1.10 0.77
CA GLY A 156 11.18 -0.91 0.38
C GLY A 156 11.01 -0.32 -1.02
N LYS A 157 9.77 -0.22 -1.49
CA LYS A 157 9.42 0.43 -2.77
C LYS A 157 10.03 1.85 -2.84
N PRO A 158 10.66 2.26 -3.95
CA PRO A 158 10.62 1.68 -5.30
C PRO A 158 11.62 0.56 -5.59
N ARG A 159 12.35 0.05 -4.58
CA ARG A 159 13.20 -1.12 -4.78
C ARG A 159 12.35 -2.39 -4.92
N PRO A 160 12.82 -3.38 -5.72
CA PRO A 160 12.03 -4.56 -6.05
C PRO A 160 11.94 -5.61 -4.93
N ASP A 161 12.70 -5.44 -3.85
CA ASP A 161 12.99 -6.47 -2.85
C ASP A 161 11.72 -7.11 -2.26
N ILE A 162 10.69 -6.29 -1.95
CA ILE A 162 9.40 -6.78 -1.44
C ILE A 162 8.73 -7.73 -2.46
N PHE A 163 8.67 -7.34 -3.72
CA PHE A 163 8.00 -8.14 -4.75
C PHE A 163 8.81 -9.37 -5.16
N LEU A 164 10.15 -9.26 -5.18
CA LEU A 164 11.03 -10.41 -5.39
C LEU A 164 10.85 -11.44 -4.28
N LEU A 165 10.75 -11.02 -3.02
CA LEU A 165 10.49 -11.92 -1.90
C LEU A 165 9.07 -12.53 -1.95
N CYS A 166 8.08 -11.80 -2.48
CA CYS A 166 6.76 -12.38 -2.78
C CYS A 166 6.87 -13.54 -3.78
N ALA A 167 7.56 -13.32 -4.89
CA ALA A 167 7.77 -14.34 -5.94
C ALA A 167 8.51 -15.56 -5.38
N GLU A 168 9.56 -15.33 -4.58
CA GLU A 168 10.31 -16.40 -3.89
C GLU A 168 9.40 -17.22 -2.96
N ARG A 169 8.62 -16.57 -2.10
CA ARG A 169 7.68 -17.25 -1.16
C ARG A 169 6.56 -18.02 -1.89
N MET A 170 6.18 -17.57 -3.08
CA MET A 170 5.24 -18.27 -3.96
C MET A 170 5.89 -19.41 -4.75
N GLY A 171 7.21 -19.47 -4.84
CA GLY A 171 7.95 -20.42 -5.67
C GLY A 171 7.77 -20.14 -7.17
N VAL A 172 7.59 -18.90 -7.59
CA VAL A 172 7.33 -18.47 -8.97
C VAL A 172 8.47 -17.60 -9.48
N ASN A 173 8.83 -17.77 -10.76
CA ASN A 173 9.82 -16.90 -11.40
C ASN A 173 9.26 -15.44 -11.48
N PRO A 174 10.00 -14.42 -11.04
CA PRO A 174 9.56 -13.03 -11.14
C PRO A 174 9.05 -12.62 -12.53
N ALA A 175 9.70 -13.06 -13.59
CA ALA A 175 9.28 -12.77 -14.97
C ALA A 175 7.92 -13.38 -15.38
N GLU A 176 7.38 -14.29 -14.57
CA GLU A 176 6.06 -14.91 -14.75
C GLU A 176 5.02 -14.37 -13.75
N CYS A 177 5.40 -13.32 -12.99
CA CYS A 177 4.53 -12.63 -12.05
C CYS A 177 3.93 -11.35 -12.65
N VAL A 178 2.76 -10.99 -12.14
CA VAL A 178 2.15 -9.66 -12.34
C VAL A 178 1.89 -8.99 -11.00
N VAL A 179 2.19 -7.70 -10.91
CA VAL A 179 1.96 -6.87 -9.72
C VAL A 179 0.77 -5.95 -9.97
N PHE A 180 -0.17 -5.92 -9.04
CA PHE A 180 -1.28 -4.95 -9.00
C PHE A 180 -0.90 -3.84 -8.03
N GLU A 181 -0.96 -2.59 -8.47
CA GLU A 181 -0.45 -1.43 -7.74
C GLU A 181 -1.15 -0.14 -8.15
N ASP A 182 -1.41 0.76 -7.21
CA ASP A 182 -1.99 2.07 -7.47
C ASP A 182 -0.94 3.20 -7.48
N ALA A 183 0.18 3.05 -6.74
CA ALA A 183 1.19 4.07 -6.54
C ALA A 183 2.42 3.90 -7.46
N GLU A 184 2.97 5.03 -7.91
CA GLU A 184 4.14 5.04 -8.81
C GLU A 184 5.38 4.30 -8.24
N PRO A 185 5.76 4.46 -6.94
CA PRO A 185 6.91 3.73 -6.40
C PRO A 185 6.75 2.20 -6.45
N GLY A 186 5.54 1.68 -6.26
CA GLY A 186 5.30 0.25 -6.39
C GLY A 186 5.37 -0.23 -7.84
N ILE A 187 4.88 0.55 -8.80
CA ILE A 187 5.05 0.26 -10.23
C ILE A 187 6.52 0.22 -10.61
N GLN A 188 7.33 1.18 -10.14
CA GLN A 188 8.77 1.18 -10.37
C GLN A 188 9.44 -0.04 -9.73
N ALA A 189 8.98 -0.48 -8.55
CA ALA A 189 9.47 -1.70 -7.92
C ALA A 189 9.16 -2.96 -8.75
N ALA A 190 7.96 -3.06 -9.33
CA ALA A 190 7.60 -4.17 -10.22
C ALA A 190 8.49 -4.20 -11.47
N ILE A 191 8.67 -3.06 -12.14
CA ILE A 191 9.54 -2.92 -13.31
C ILE A 191 10.98 -3.30 -12.96
N ALA A 192 11.52 -2.79 -11.84
CA ALA A 192 12.86 -3.10 -11.38
C ALA A 192 13.04 -4.60 -11.04
N GLY A 193 11.97 -5.27 -10.61
CA GLY A 193 11.93 -6.71 -10.35
C GLY A 193 11.75 -7.58 -11.60
N GLY A 194 11.60 -6.99 -12.79
CA GLY A 194 11.37 -7.71 -14.05
C GLY A 194 9.97 -8.32 -14.14
N MET A 195 8.99 -7.75 -13.42
CA MET A 195 7.60 -8.20 -13.39
C MET A 195 6.72 -7.33 -14.27
N ASP A 196 5.68 -7.92 -14.85
CA ASP A 196 4.58 -7.14 -15.44
C ASP A 196 3.77 -6.45 -14.33
N TYR A 197 3.06 -5.38 -14.66
CA TYR A 197 2.20 -4.70 -13.69
C TYR A 197 0.85 -4.31 -14.27
N VAL A 198 -0.13 -4.17 -13.38
CA VAL A 198 -1.46 -3.64 -13.64
C VAL A 198 -1.66 -2.44 -12.72
N ARG A 199 -1.86 -1.26 -13.30
CA ARG A 199 -2.18 -0.06 -12.52
C ARG A 199 -3.62 -0.11 -12.04
N VAL A 200 -3.80 -0.04 -10.74
CA VAL A 200 -5.09 0.20 -10.11
C VAL A 200 -5.36 1.70 -10.09
N ALA A 201 -6.58 2.13 -10.44
CA ALA A 201 -6.91 3.54 -10.41
C ALA A 201 -6.91 4.08 -8.98
N GLU A 202 -6.28 5.21 -8.79
CA GLU A 202 -6.22 5.89 -7.48
C GLU A 202 -7.61 6.13 -6.88
N ALA A 203 -7.66 6.14 -5.55
CA ALA A 203 -8.85 6.53 -4.82
C ALA A 203 -9.22 8.00 -5.15
N PRO A 204 -10.52 8.34 -5.23
CA PRO A 204 -10.92 9.72 -5.38
C PRO A 204 -10.49 10.53 -4.15
N PRO A 205 -10.21 11.86 -4.31
CA PRO A 205 -9.87 12.72 -3.20
C PRO A 205 -10.92 12.66 -2.08
N VAL A 206 -10.46 12.57 -0.85
CA VAL A 206 -11.33 12.79 0.32
C VAL A 206 -11.68 14.27 0.34
N ARG A 207 -12.98 14.57 0.28
CA ARG A 207 -13.49 15.93 0.43
C ARG A 207 -13.81 16.17 1.91
N ASP A 208 -13.34 17.30 2.42
CA ASP A 208 -13.65 17.77 3.77
C ASP A 208 -15.16 18.05 3.95
#